data_f0a3fb3f2a2251e2dc53f250964e8820
#
_entry.id   f0a3fb3f2a2251e2dc53f250964e8820
#
_cell.length_a   1.000
_cell.length_b   1.000
_cell.length_c   1.000
_cell.angle_alpha   90.00
_cell.angle_beta   90.00
_cell.angle_gamma   90.00
#
_symmetry.space_group_name_H-M   'P 1'
#
loop_
_entity.id
_entity.type
_entity.pdbx_description
1 polymer ?
#
loop_
_entity_poly.entity_id
_entity_poly.type
_entity_poly.pdbx_seq_one_letter_code
_entity_poly.pdbx_strand_id
1 'polypeptide(L)'
;MPVNFLSEDQKAGYGNYHGELTKETLARYFHLDDFDRMNISEKRGDHNRLGYSILLCTVRYLGRFPDLTTIIPVAVIDFLAEQLHIESGSEQVNIYNSGKQRRQHIDEITKIYGYTEFTDTRVAFSLTRWLYSLCWTGTSRPGILFERCTGWLLSHKVLLPGYSLLERYIARLRIRVENRLWYSLAACIDDSQAQRLLELLSVPAGSRYSLLDQLRTGPTKVNATSLVQAIDRLQTIRNLGVTLPAITPVSDTRIAALARYASTAKTTALQRLPEKRKLATLVAFSSCMEATAQDDALELLEALLRDLFNEAVQADKRNRQRTLKDLDRAAEILAKACRMILDDKLPDTDVRDNIFNIIPEDVLKHAVNNVTSIIRPANNVYFNELDAKFKTVRRFLPDLLSRIHFEGNASAEALIEALCWIEVNLKKKKTDNDAPREIINKPWQQHVTRKDGSIDFHAYTFCALKELQFTLKKRDIYVNPSWRYADPRTGLIEGKEWEAMRPIICRSLGLSSAPGATLSAIATELDSTYRDVLDRLPVVARNRNPSDSQSAQISAHINCK
;
A
#
# COMPACT_ATOMS: atom_id res chain seq x y z
N MET A 1 22.45 -15.20 15.50
CA MET A 1 22.60 -13.84 14.95
C MET A 1 23.96 -13.32 15.37
N PRO A 2 24.68 -12.61 14.49
CA PRO A 2 25.95 -11.99 14.89
C PRO A 2 25.67 -11.00 16.03
N VAL A 3 26.50 -11.05 17.06
CA VAL A 3 26.44 -10.12 18.19
C VAL A 3 27.06 -8.78 17.81
N ASN A 4 27.98 -8.78 16.85
CA ASN A 4 28.65 -7.58 16.34
C ASN A 4 27.91 -7.07 15.08
N PHE A 5 27.20 -5.99 15.21
CA PHE A 5 26.44 -5.37 14.11
C PHE A 5 26.77 -3.88 13.92
N LEU A 6 27.67 -3.32 14.73
CA LEU A 6 28.20 -1.97 14.58
C LEU A 6 29.43 -1.97 13.67
N SER A 7 29.57 -0.92 12.86
CA SER A 7 30.82 -0.66 12.14
C SER A 7 31.90 -0.19 13.09
N GLU A 8 33.17 -0.26 12.67
CA GLU A 8 34.29 0.22 13.49
C GLU A 8 34.18 1.73 13.77
N ASP A 9 33.69 2.53 12.81
CA ASP A 9 33.46 3.97 13.01
C ASP A 9 32.36 4.21 14.06
N GLN A 10 31.27 3.42 14.05
CA GLN A 10 30.23 3.53 15.06
C GLN A 10 30.72 3.14 16.46
N LYS A 11 31.59 2.15 16.56
CA LYS A 11 32.22 1.76 17.81
C LYS A 11 33.17 2.84 18.32
N ALA A 12 33.98 3.42 17.44
CA ALA A 12 34.92 4.49 17.77
C ALA A 12 34.21 5.75 18.24
N GLY A 13 33.08 6.12 17.62
CA GLY A 13 32.27 7.30 17.97
C GLY A 13 31.39 7.10 19.22
N TYR A 14 31.17 5.86 19.68
CA TYR A 14 30.26 5.61 20.79
C TYR A 14 30.82 6.08 22.13
N GLY A 15 30.24 7.14 22.68
CA GLY A 15 30.64 7.72 23.96
C GLY A 15 32.04 8.33 23.95
N ASN A 16 32.58 8.65 22.79
CA ASN A 16 33.88 9.32 22.61
C ASN A 16 33.70 10.61 21.79
N TYR A 17 34.63 11.53 21.97
CA TYR A 17 34.73 12.69 21.09
C TYR A 17 35.11 12.22 19.68
N HIS A 18 34.34 12.64 18.70
CA HIS A 18 34.58 12.27 17.30
C HIS A 18 34.36 13.49 16.39
N GLY A 19 35.35 13.81 15.56
CA GLY A 19 35.32 14.98 14.69
C GLY A 19 35.54 16.31 15.39
N GLU A 20 35.46 17.40 14.63
CA GLU A 20 35.54 18.76 15.16
C GLU A 20 34.21 19.20 15.78
N LEU A 21 34.27 19.77 16.99
CA LEU A 21 33.10 20.32 17.67
C LEU A 21 32.74 21.68 17.09
N THR A 22 31.53 21.81 16.58
CA THR A 22 31.04 23.11 16.10
C THR A 22 30.73 24.05 17.26
N LYS A 23 30.76 25.36 16.98
CA LYS A 23 30.37 26.38 17.99
C LYS A 23 28.97 26.16 18.57
N GLU A 24 28.05 25.66 17.74
CA GLU A 24 26.69 25.32 18.18
C GLU A 24 26.67 24.16 19.17
N THR A 25 27.50 23.13 18.91
CA THR A 25 27.65 21.98 19.83
C THR A 25 28.24 22.42 21.16
N LEU A 26 29.28 23.28 21.14
CA LEU A 26 29.88 23.85 22.35
C LEU A 26 28.85 24.69 23.12
N ALA A 27 28.12 25.57 22.47
CA ALA A 27 27.08 26.38 23.11
C ALA A 27 25.94 25.56 23.71
N ARG A 28 25.59 24.43 23.05
CA ARG A 28 24.48 23.60 23.50
C ARG A 28 24.83 22.69 24.69
N TYR A 29 25.99 22.10 24.69
CA TYR A 29 26.34 21.04 25.66
C TYR A 29 27.38 21.47 26.70
N PHE A 30 28.17 22.49 26.40
CA PHE A 30 29.29 22.93 27.23
C PHE A 30 29.07 24.34 27.84
N HIS A 31 27.88 24.94 27.62
CA HIS A 31 27.51 26.14 28.32
C HIS A 31 27.20 25.80 29.78
N LEU A 32 27.76 26.61 30.70
CA LEU A 32 27.57 26.52 32.15
C LEU A 32 26.48 27.49 32.58
N ASP A 33 25.35 26.96 33.02
CA ASP A 33 24.26 27.74 33.60
C ASP A 33 24.59 28.16 35.06
N ASP A 34 23.71 28.96 35.68
CA ASP A 34 23.91 29.46 37.03
C ASP A 34 24.00 28.35 38.07
N PHE A 35 23.25 27.27 37.88
CA PHE A 35 23.29 26.08 38.74
C PHE A 35 24.62 25.33 38.59
N ASP A 36 25.12 25.19 37.38
CA ASP A 36 26.44 24.61 37.10
C ASP A 36 27.54 25.47 37.79
N ARG A 37 27.50 26.79 37.59
CA ARG A 37 28.47 27.74 38.15
C ARG A 37 28.49 27.73 39.69
N MET A 38 27.33 27.62 40.33
CA MET A 38 27.22 27.51 41.78
C MET A 38 27.97 26.25 42.28
N ASN A 39 27.68 25.07 41.70
CA ASN A 39 28.33 23.80 42.10
C ASN A 39 29.85 23.80 41.80
N ILE A 40 30.27 24.43 40.69
CA ILE A 40 31.69 24.57 40.33
C ILE A 40 32.44 25.51 41.29
N SER A 41 31.81 26.60 41.72
CA SER A 41 32.43 27.59 42.60
C SER A 41 32.81 27.05 43.98
N GLU A 42 32.13 25.98 44.45
CA GLU A 42 32.45 25.28 45.68
C GLU A 42 33.78 24.48 45.62
N LYS A 43 34.33 24.28 44.41
CA LYS A 43 35.57 23.50 44.25
C LYS A 43 36.79 24.39 44.46
N ARG A 44 37.73 23.93 45.30
CA ARG A 44 38.94 24.67 45.63
C ARG A 44 40.00 24.53 44.53
N GLY A 45 40.46 25.67 44.00
CA GLY A 45 41.50 25.74 43.00
C GLY A 45 41.02 25.54 41.58
N ASP A 46 41.66 26.23 40.64
CA ASP A 46 41.26 26.31 39.24
C ASP A 46 41.24 24.96 38.52
N HIS A 47 42.23 24.09 38.83
CA HIS A 47 42.29 22.72 38.30
C HIS A 47 41.07 21.90 38.67
N ASN A 48 40.54 22.06 39.93
CA ASN A 48 39.35 21.32 40.34
C ASN A 48 38.08 21.91 39.73
N ARG A 49 37.98 23.26 39.63
CA ARG A 49 36.85 23.91 38.95
C ARG A 49 36.75 23.52 37.49
N LEU A 50 37.86 23.59 36.75
CA LEU A 50 37.93 23.20 35.36
C LEU A 50 37.71 21.69 35.17
N GLY A 51 38.33 20.87 36.00
CA GLY A 51 38.17 19.41 35.94
C GLY A 51 36.73 18.96 36.23
N TYR A 52 36.03 19.59 37.17
CA TYR A 52 34.62 19.32 37.45
C TYR A 52 33.73 19.72 36.28
N SER A 53 33.96 20.92 35.71
CA SER A 53 33.18 21.38 34.54
C SER A 53 33.38 20.48 33.30
N ILE A 54 34.60 19.99 33.05
CA ILE A 54 34.89 19.03 31.99
C ILE A 54 34.13 17.72 32.21
N LEU A 55 34.17 17.16 33.44
CA LEU A 55 33.44 15.93 33.74
C LEU A 55 31.93 16.13 33.53
N LEU A 56 31.36 17.25 34.02
CA LEU A 56 29.94 17.55 33.90
C LEU A 56 29.51 17.70 32.43
N CYS A 57 30.20 18.52 31.66
CA CYS A 57 29.84 18.76 30.27
C CYS A 57 30.11 17.54 29.38
N THR A 58 31.17 16.77 29.68
CA THR A 58 31.44 15.54 28.95
C THR A 58 30.33 14.49 29.17
N VAL A 59 29.89 14.27 30.40
CA VAL A 59 28.79 13.32 30.65
C VAL A 59 27.47 13.81 30.07
N ARG A 60 27.24 15.13 30.02
CA ARG A 60 26.08 15.75 29.38
C ARG A 60 26.09 15.53 27.87
N TYR A 61 27.26 15.60 27.22
CA TYR A 61 27.43 15.46 25.78
C TYR A 61 27.54 13.99 25.35
N LEU A 62 28.44 13.20 26.00
CA LEU A 62 28.76 11.83 25.59
C LEU A 62 27.95 10.75 26.32
N GLY A 63 27.26 11.12 27.41
CA GLY A 63 26.53 10.17 28.25
C GLY A 63 27.42 9.27 29.13
N ARG A 64 28.72 9.51 29.17
CA ARG A 64 29.68 8.81 30.03
C ARG A 64 30.75 9.76 30.53
N PHE A 65 31.31 9.48 31.68
CA PHE A 65 32.46 10.23 32.14
C PHE A 65 33.70 9.84 31.32
N PRO A 66 34.56 10.83 30.97
CA PRO A 66 35.81 10.51 30.30
C PRO A 66 36.69 9.69 31.25
N ASP A 67 37.47 8.76 30.74
CA ASP A 67 38.52 8.09 31.48
C ASP A 67 39.84 8.89 31.39
N LEU A 68 40.89 8.43 32.07
CA LEU A 68 42.20 9.11 32.08
C LEU A 68 42.88 9.08 30.69
N THR A 69 42.45 8.19 29.81
CA THR A 69 42.99 8.04 28.45
C THR A 69 42.17 8.78 27.42
N THR A 70 40.99 9.32 27.81
CA THR A 70 40.15 10.10 26.92
C THR A 70 40.79 11.45 26.59
N ILE A 71 41.07 11.67 25.31
CA ILE A 71 41.60 12.95 24.82
C ILE A 71 40.44 13.96 24.78
N ILE A 72 40.50 14.97 25.64
CA ILE A 72 39.56 16.08 25.62
C ILE A 72 39.96 17.04 24.53
N PRO A 73 39.09 17.42 23.58
CA PRO A 73 39.43 18.41 22.56
C PRO A 73 39.81 19.76 23.18
N VAL A 74 40.88 20.39 22.67
CA VAL A 74 41.36 21.67 23.14
C VAL A 74 40.24 22.73 23.11
N ALA A 75 39.41 22.74 22.07
CA ALA A 75 38.27 23.63 21.97
C ALA A 75 37.26 23.53 23.15
N VAL A 76 37.12 22.35 23.75
CA VAL A 76 36.28 22.17 24.95
C VAL A 76 36.95 22.75 26.17
N ILE A 77 38.28 22.51 26.31
CA ILE A 77 39.05 23.04 27.44
C ILE A 77 39.05 24.56 27.41
N ASP A 78 39.33 25.16 26.24
CA ASP A 78 39.38 26.62 26.09
C ASP A 78 38.01 27.26 26.34
N PHE A 79 36.94 26.67 25.78
CA PHE A 79 35.59 27.16 25.94
C PHE A 79 35.10 27.14 27.40
N LEU A 80 35.47 26.13 28.18
CA LEU A 80 35.13 26.04 29.60
C LEU A 80 36.03 26.91 30.46
N ALA A 81 37.34 27.02 30.14
CA ALA A 81 38.28 27.89 30.82
C ALA A 81 37.90 29.38 30.69
N GLU A 82 37.47 29.78 29.48
CA GLU A 82 36.95 31.15 29.22
C GLU A 82 35.74 31.46 30.09
N GLN A 83 34.75 30.55 30.16
CA GLN A 83 33.55 30.76 31.01
C GLN A 83 33.86 30.84 32.51
N LEU A 84 34.93 30.20 32.97
CA LEU A 84 35.34 30.15 34.37
C LEU A 84 36.42 31.17 34.72
N HIS A 85 36.90 31.98 33.75
CA HIS A 85 37.99 32.93 33.87
C HIS A 85 39.28 32.29 34.40
N ILE A 86 39.65 31.12 33.85
CA ILE A 86 40.83 30.35 34.20
C ILE A 86 41.87 30.47 33.10
N GLU A 87 43.09 30.91 33.50
CA GLU A 87 44.23 30.94 32.60
C GLU A 87 44.92 29.59 32.49
N SER A 88 45.59 29.31 31.36
CA SER A 88 46.36 28.08 31.14
C SER A 88 45.53 26.79 31.30
N GLY A 89 44.32 26.69 30.64
CA GLY A 89 43.39 25.62 30.80
C GLY A 89 43.99 24.20 30.63
N SER A 90 44.84 23.98 29.64
CA SER A 90 45.49 22.69 29.42
C SER A 90 46.46 22.25 30.54
N GLU A 91 47.14 23.20 31.19
CA GLU A 91 47.98 22.95 32.34
C GLU A 91 47.13 22.51 33.54
N GLN A 92 46.05 23.24 33.81
CA GLN A 92 45.09 22.90 34.88
C GLN A 92 44.48 21.51 34.73
N VAL A 93 44.18 21.09 33.52
CA VAL A 93 43.68 19.73 33.22
C VAL A 93 44.73 18.66 33.59
N ASN A 94 46.01 18.92 33.29
CA ASN A 94 47.08 18.00 33.65
C ASN A 94 47.24 17.85 35.20
N ILE A 95 47.15 18.99 35.91
CA ILE A 95 47.16 19.01 37.38
C ILE A 95 45.98 18.22 37.93
N TYR A 96 44.78 18.44 37.39
CA TYR A 96 43.57 17.73 37.80
C TYR A 96 43.68 16.23 37.56
N ASN A 97 44.18 15.75 36.44
CA ASN A 97 44.35 14.36 36.12
C ASN A 97 45.35 13.61 37.03
N SER A 98 46.32 14.34 37.61
CA SER A 98 47.25 13.80 38.60
C SER A 98 46.67 13.76 40.02
N GLY A 99 45.54 14.43 40.28
CA GLY A 99 44.86 14.53 41.54
C GLY A 99 43.98 13.34 41.89
N LYS A 100 43.49 13.30 43.15
CA LYS A 100 42.64 12.20 43.66
C LYS A 100 41.15 12.56 43.70
N GLN A 101 40.76 13.78 43.36
CA GLN A 101 39.37 14.29 43.50
C GLN A 101 38.40 13.82 42.45
N ARG A 102 38.91 13.32 41.35
CA ARG A 102 38.09 12.90 40.20
C ARG A 102 36.93 11.98 40.56
N ARG A 103 37.16 10.94 41.37
CA ARG A 103 36.13 9.99 41.78
C ARG A 103 35.04 10.67 42.62
N GLN A 104 35.43 11.53 43.53
CA GLN A 104 34.49 12.29 44.36
C GLN A 104 33.63 13.21 43.50
N HIS A 105 34.24 13.90 42.51
CA HIS A 105 33.50 14.76 41.56
C HIS A 105 32.51 13.96 40.70
N ILE A 106 32.88 12.78 40.25
CA ILE A 106 31.98 11.88 39.52
C ILE A 106 30.77 11.49 40.38
N ASP A 107 31.00 11.09 41.65
CA ASP A 107 29.94 10.73 42.58
C ASP A 107 29.02 11.92 42.89
N GLU A 108 29.58 13.12 43.04
CA GLU A 108 28.81 14.36 43.24
C GLU A 108 27.95 14.70 42.00
N ILE A 109 28.54 14.72 40.81
CA ILE A 109 27.81 15.00 39.54
C ILE A 109 26.69 13.98 39.36
N THR A 110 26.98 12.73 39.61
CA THR A 110 25.97 11.64 39.48
C THR A 110 24.78 11.91 40.41
N LYS A 111 25.00 12.30 41.65
CA LYS A 111 23.93 12.59 42.61
C LYS A 111 23.19 13.91 42.32
N ILE A 112 23.94 14.99 42.12
CA ILE A 112 23.37 16.34 41.98
C ILE A 112 22.56 16.47 40.67
N TYR A 113 23.07 15.91 39.56
CA TYR A 113 22.42 15.99 38.24
C TYR A 113 21.51 14.82 37.92
N GLY A 114 21.38 13.84 38.85
CA GLY A 114 20.44 12.71 38.75
C GLY A 114 20.81 11.69 37.68
N TYR A 115 22.11 11.48 37.45
CA TYR A 115 22.55 10.36 36.60
C TYR A 115 22.37 9.03 37.32
N THR A 116 22.01 8.00 36.55
CA THR A 116 21.82 6.63 37.05
C THR A 116 22.73 5.66 36.30
N GLU A 117 23.15 4.62 36.98
CA GLU A 117 23.93 3.57 36.36
C GLU A 117 23.07 2.67 35.46
N PHE A 118 23.62 2.19 34.35
CA PHE A 118 22.96 1.25 33.46
C PHE A 118 22.54 -0.05 34.17
N THR A 119 23.23 -0.41 35.23
CA THR A 119 22.96 -1.61 36.06
C THR A 119 21.80 -1.42 37.04
N ASP A 120 21.25 -0.22 37.19
CA ASP A 120 20.08 0.03 38.02
C ASP A 120 18.89 -0.80 37.56
N THR A 121 18.23 -1.50 38.48
CA THR A 121 17.12 -2.41 38.16
C THR A 121 15.90 -1.72 37.56
N ARG A 122 15.62 -0.46 37.95
CA ARG A 122 14.50 0.33 37.44
C ARG A 122 14.79 0.75 36.00
N VAL A 123 16.02 1.19 35.72
CA VAL A 123 16.49 1.51 34.38
C VAL A 123 16.41 0.28 33.48
N ALA A 124 16.98 -0.86 33.96
CA ALA A 124 16.97 -2.11 33.22
C ALA A 124 15.53 -2.56 32.86
N PHE A 125 14.60 -2.44 33.83
CA PHE A 125 13.19 -2.77 33.58
C PHE A 125 12.54 -1.84 32.57
N SER A 126 12.68 -0.52 32.71
CA SER A 126 12.08 0.48 31.82
C SER A 126 12.64 0.37 30.41
N LEU A 127 13.96 0.23 30.26
CA LEU A 127 14.63 0.05 28.99
C LEU A 127 14.21 -1.28 28.31
N THR A 128 14.14 -2.39 29.10
CA THR A 128 13.68 -3.68 28.57
C THR A 128 12.27 -3.56 28.00
N ARG A 129 11.35 -2.97 28.77
CA ARG A 129 9.95 -2.82 28.37
C ARG A 129 9.82 -1.98 27.09
N TRP A 130 10.51 -0.85 27.06
CA TRP A 130 10.50 0.04 25.90
C TRP A 130 11.11 -0.62 24.67
N LEU A 131 12.30 -1.21 24.79
CA LEU A 131 12.98 -1.86 23.67
C LEU A 131 12.23 -3.13 23.21
N TYR A 132 11.59 -3.86 24.16
CA TYR A 132 10.74 -4.98 23.85
C TYR A 132 9.55 -4.56 22.96
N SER A 133 8.88 -3.46 23.28
CA SER A 133 7.77 -2.96 22.48
C SER A 133 8.22 -2.60 21.06
N LEU A 134 9.37 -1.93 20.91
CA LEU A 134 9.94 -1.63 19.60
C LEU A 134 10.27 -2.87 18.78
N CYS A 135 10.85 -3.90 19.41
CA CYS A 135 11.16 -5.16 18.75
C CYS A 135 9.91 -5.99 18.43
N TRP A 136 8.85 -5.86 19.25
CA TRP A 136 7.61 -6.59 19.06
C TRP A 136 6.77 -6.06 17.90
N THR A 137 6.67 -4.76 17.77
CA THR A 137 5.86 -4.10 16.75
C THR A 137 6.63 -3.84 15.46
N GLY A 138 7.92 -3.56 15.54
CA GLY A 138 8.73 -3.11 14.41
C GLY A 138 9.71 -4.16 13.88
N THR A 139 10.30 -3.86 12.71
CA THR A 139 11.31 -4.66 12.03
C THR A 139 12.65 -3.93 11.93
N SER A 140 12.92 -2.99 12.85
CA SER A 140 14.13 -2.16 12.82
C SER A 140 15.40 -3.01 12.83
N ARG A 141 16.39 -2.57 12.03
CA ARG A 141 17.72 -3.21 12.00
C ARG A 141 18.43 -3.04 13.35
N PRO A 142 19.33 -3.95 13.72
CA PRO A 142 20.04 -3.90 15.00
C PRO A 142 20.76 -2.57 15.25
N GLY A 143 21.43 -2.00 14.23
CA GLY A 143 22.10 -0.70 14.34
C GLY A 143 21.14 0.44 14.69
N ILE A 144 19.95 0.49 14.07
CA ILE A 144 18.92 1.48 14.39
C ILE A 144 18.41 1.30 15.83
N LEU A 145 18.24 0.07 16.29
CA LEU A 145 17.86 -0.20 17.68
C LEU A 145 18.94 0.26 18.65
N PHE A 146 20.21 0.11 18.28
CA PHE A 146 21.34 0.59 19.07
C PHE A 146 21.33 2.12 19.21
N GLU A 147 21.18 2.83 18.11
CA GLU A 147 21.09 4.30 18.08
C GLU A 147 19.90 4.79 18.92
N ARG A 148 18.72 4.20 18.74
CA ARG A 148 17.53 4.52 19.52
C ARG A 148 17.73 4.22 21.01
N CYS A 149 18.37 3.11 21.32
CA CYS A 149 18.67 2.73 22.70
C CYS A 149 19.65 3.71 23.35
N THR A 150 20.68 4.13 22.63
CA THR A 150 21.62 5.17 23.07
C THR A 150 20.90 6.50 23.32
N GLY A 151 20.05 6.94 22.40
CA GLY A 151 19.24 8.15 22.56
C GLY A 151 18.30 8.08 23.77
N TRP A 152 17.68 6.91 24.00
CA TRP A 152 16.84 6.69 25.18
C TRP A 152 17.65 6.80 26.49
N LEU A 153 18.83 6.19 26.55
CA LEU A 153 19.71 6.25 27.72
C LEU A 153 20.12 7.70 28.03
N LEU A 154 20.54 8.44 27.00
CA LEU A 154 20.92 9.85 27.16
C LEU A 154 19.75 10.71 27.64
N SER A 155 18.56 10.55 27.06
CA SER A 155 17.38 11.33 27.44
C SER A 155 16.90 11.04 28.87
N HIS A 156 17.20 9.86 29.41
CA HIS A 156 16.86 9.45 30.78
C HIS A 156 18.02 9.62 31.77
N LYS A 157 19.09 10.31 31.37
CA LYS A 157 20.29 10.54 32.17
C LYS A 157 20.90 9.24 32.72
N VAL A 158 20.90 8.20 31.89
CA VAL A 158 21.53 6.91 32.21
C VAL A 158 22.93 6.89 31.63
N LEU A 159 23.91 6.58 32.46
CA LEU A 159 25.29 6.46 32.01
C LEU A 159 25.42 5.34 30.98
N LEU A 160 26.06 5.67 29.84
CA LEU A 160 26.22 4.72 28.76
C LEU A 160 27.12 3.55 29.17
N PRO A 161 26.66 2.30 28.98
CA PRO A 161 27.53 1.12 29.18
C PRO A 161 28.54 1.00 28.04
N GLY A 162 29.50 0.13 28.12
CA GLY A 162 30.35 -0.20 26.98
C GLY A 162 29.53 -0.72 25.80
N TYR A 163 29.91 -0.32 24.57
CA TYR A 163 29.17 -0.66 23.35
C TYR A 163 28.89 -2.16 23.22
N SER A 164 29.86 -3.02 23.55
CA SER A 164 29.73 -4.48 23.49
C SER A 164 28.72 -5.05 24.50
N LEU A 165 28.50 -4.38 25.62
CA LEU A 165 27.47 -4.74 26.58
C LEU A 165 26.08 -4.38 26.02
N LEU A 166 25.94 -3.20 25.47
CA LEU A 166 24.68 -2.75 24.86
C LEU A 166 24.30 -3.59 23.63
N GLU A 167 25.28 -3.90 22.75
CA GLU A 167 25.05 -4.82 21.63
C GLU A 167 24.53 -6.19 22.08
N ARG A 168 25.19 -6.79 23.07
CA ARG A 168 24.76 -8.08 23.64
C ARG A 168 23.38 -8.00 24.28
N TYR A 169 23.09 -6.91 24.96
CA TYR A 169 21.79 -6.68 25.56
C TYR A 169 20.68 -6.63 24.50
N ILE A 170 20.85 -5.84 23.45
CA ILE A 170 19.92 -5.71 22.33
C ILE A 170 19.77 -7.07 21.61
N ALA A 171 20.86 -7.76 21.33
CA ALA A 171 20.83 -9.07 20.66
C ALA A 171 20.05 -10.11 21.44
N ARG A 172 20.26 -10.22 22.77
CA ARG A 172 19.52 -11.13 23.64
C ARG A 172 18.03 -10.83 23.67
N LEU A 173 17.68 -9.54 23.77
CA LEU A 173 16.28 -9.12 23.81
C LEU A 173 15.58 -9.42 22.49
N ARG A 174 16.23 -9.14 21.35
CA ARG A 174 15.70 -9.47 20.04
C ARG A 174 15.44 -10.97 19.88
N ILE A 175 16.37 -11.81 20.27
CA ILE A 175 16.19 -13.28 20.23
C ILE A 175 14.99 -13.68 21.08
N ARG A 176 14.85 -13.12 22.28
CA ARG A 176 13.71 -13.40 23.18
C ARG A 176 12.37 -13.01 22.55
N VAL A 177 12.31 -11.82 21.95
CA VAL A 177 11.12 -11.31 21.25
C VAL A 177 10.79 -12.19 20.04
N GLU A 178 11.78 -12.51 19.20
CA GLU A 178 11.60 -13.34 18.02
C GLU A 178 11.11 -14.74 18.38
N ASN A 179 11.70 -15.37 19.37
CA ASN A 179 11.24 -16.68 19.84
C ASN A 179 9.78 -16.64 20.28
N ARG A 180 9.41 -15.64 21.09
CA ARG A 180 8.02 -15.50 21.53
C ARG A 180 7.06 -15.27 20.36
N LEU A 181 7.45 -14.47 19.39
CA LEU A 181 6.68 -14.24 18.17
C LEU A 181 6.47 -15.55 17.40
N TRP A 182 7.54 -16.33 17.20
CA TRP A 182 7.42 -17.62 16.50
C TRP A 182 6.53 -18.61 17.26
N TYR A 183 6.65 -18.68 18.58
CA TYR A 183 5.75 -19.49 19.41
C TYR A 183 4.30 -19.02 19.29
N SER A 184 4.04 -17.71 19.34
CA SER A 184 2.69 -17.17 19.24
C SER A 184 2.03 -17.50 17.90
N LEU A 185 2.75 -17.35 16.78
CA LEU A 185 2.22 -17.68 15.45
C LEU A 185 2.07 -19.21 15.25
N ALA A 186 3.05 -19.99 15.70
CA ALA A 186 2.97 -21.46 15.60
C ALA A 186 1.86 -22.06 16.47
N ALA A 187 1.41 -21.38 17.52
CA ALA A 187 0.30 -21.80 18.36
C ALA A 187 -1.08 -21.48 17.76
N CYS A 188 -1.16 -20.72 16.66
CA CYS A 188 -2.42 -20.42 15.98
C CYS A 188 -2.93 -21.56 15.08
N ILE A 189 -2.16 -22.63 14.92
CA ILE A 189 -2.46 -23.76 14.03
C ILE A 189 -2.45 -25.08 14.80
N ASP A 190 -3.25 -26.03 14.32
CA ASP A 190 -3.23 -27.41 14.81
C ASP A 190 -2.16 -28.27 14.11
N ASP A 191 -1.97 -29.50 14.58
CA ASP A 191 -0.95 -30.41 14.05
C ASP A 191 -1.20 -30.78 12.59
N SER A 192 -2.47 -30.88 12.17
CA SER A 192 -2.83 -31.22 10.79
C SER A 192 -2.52 -30.06 9.83
N GLN A 193 -2.77 -28.83 10.27
CA GLN A 193 -2.40 -27.62 9.54
C GLN A 193 -0.87 -27.48 9.48
N ALA A 194 -0.17 -27.75 10.58
CA ALA A 194 1.28 -27.75 10.64
C ALA A 194 1.89 -28.73 9.62
N GLN A 195 1.33 -29.93 9.52
CA GLN A 195 1.78 -30.93 8.54
C GLN A 195 1.56 -30.45 7.11
N ARG A 196 0.36 -29.95 6.76
CA ARG A 196 0.07 -29.37 5.43
C ARG A 196 1.04 -28.25 5.07
N LEU A 197 1.35 -27.37 6.02
CA LEU A 197 2.31 -26.29 5.81
C LEU A 197 3.73 -26.82 5.56
N LEU A 198 4.17 -27.83 6.27
CA LEU A 198 5.49 -28.45 6.08
C LEU A 198 5.59 -29.17 4.73
N GLU A 199 4.50 -29.79 4.26
CA GLU A 199 4.42 -30.40 2.95
C GLU A 199 4.66 -29.41 1.81
N LEU A 200 4.38 -28.11 2.00
CA LEU A 200 4.70 -27.08 1.00
C LEU A 200 6.19 -27.03 0.66
N LEU A 201 7.06 -27.42 1.58
CA LEU A 201 8.51 -27.42 1.36
C LEU A 201 9.00 -28.67 0.61
N SER A 202 8.13 -29.65 0.37
CA SER A 202 8.45 -30.85 -0.41
C SER A 202 8.40 -30.59 -1.89
N VAL A 203 9.19 -31.34 -2.65
CA VAL A 203 9.14 -31.34 -4.12
C VAL A 203 8.33 -32.56 -4.56
N PRO A 204 7.16 -32.38 -5.19
CA PRO A 204 6.36 -33.49 -5.68
C PRO A 204 7.09 -34.35 -6.72
N ALA A 205 6.78 -35.62 -6.79
CA ALA A 205 7.34 -36.52 -7.80
C ALA A 205 7.07 -35.98 -9.21
N GLY A 206 8.12 -35.90 -10.03
CA GLY A 206 8.05 -35.36 -11.38
C GLY A 206 8.10 -33.82 -11.49
N SER A 207 8.13 -33.08 -10.38
CA SER A 207 8.30 -31.63 -10.37
C SER A 207 9.76 -31.23 -10.11
N ARG A 208 10.16 -30.06 -10.65
CA ARG A 208 11.43 -29.40 -10.33
C ARG A 208 11.33 -28.42 -9.16
N TYR A 209 10.11 -28.04 -8.80
CA TYR A 209 9.82 -26.97 -7.83
C TYR A 209 9.02 -27.52 -6.67
N SER A 210 9.26 -27.01 -5.48
CA SER A 210 8.44 -27.31 -4.31
C SER A 210 7.02 -26.77 -4.48
N LEU A 211 6.07 -27.31 -3.72
CA LEU A 211 4.70 -26.78 -3.69
C LEU A 211 4.69 -25.28 -3.30
N LEU A 212 5.58 -24.88 -2.38
CA LEU A 212 5.74 -23.48 -2.00
C LEU A 212 6.17 -22.61 -3.18
N ASP A 213 7.13 -23.07 -3.99
CA ASP A 213 7.60 -22.31 -5.16
C ASP A 213 6.52 -22.18 -6.22
N GLN A 214 5.67 -23.21 -6.38
CA GLN A 214 4.49 -23.16 -7.26
C GLN A 214 3.48 -22.12 -6.77
N LEU A 215 3.21 -22.07 -5.47
CA LEU A 215 2.30 -21.07 -4.87
C LEU A 215 2.84 -19.64 -4.94
N ARG A 216 4.13 -19.43 -4.99
CA ARG A 216 4.76 -18.09 -5.14
C ARG A 216 4.59 -17.53 -6.55
N THR A 217 4.41 -18.39 -7.54
CA THR A 217 4.32 -17.98 -8.95
C THR A 217 2.91 -17.51 -9.28
N GLY A 218 2.76 -16.22 -9.55
CA GLY A 218 1.50 -15.63 -10.01
C GLY A 218 1.22 -15.87 -11.48
N PRO A 219 0.02 -15.50 -11.96
CA PRO A 219 -0.35 -15.62 -13.37
C PRO A 219 0.52 -14.73 -14.24
N THR A 220 0.94 -15.23 -15.41
CA THR A 220 1.81 -14.48 -16.34
C THR A 220 1.14 -14.10 -17.66
N LYS A 221 -0.02 -14.67 -17.97
CA LYS A 221 -0.74 -14.44 -19.23
C LYS A 221 -2.19 -14.08 -18.95
N VAL A 222 -2.72 -13.15 -19.74
CA VAL A 222 -4.12 -12.72 -19.65
C VAL A 222 -4.97 -13.63 -20.54
N ASN A 223 -5.53 -14.68 -19.96
CA ASN A 223 -6.48 -15.58 -20.63
C ASN A 223 -7.32 -16.37 -19.61
N ALA A 224 -8.41 -16.99 -20.07
CA ALA A 224 -9.33 -17.74 -19.20
C ALA A 224 -8.67 -18.92 -18.47
N THR A 225 -7.71 -19.61 -19.10
CA THR A 225 -7.01 -20.74 -18.48
C THR A 225 -6.13 -20.28 -17.33
N SER A 226 -5.40 -19.17 -17.51
CA SER A 226 -4.58 -18.57 -16.44
C SER A 226 -5.43 -18.05 -15.29
N LEU A 227 -6.64 -17.55 -15.57
CA LEU A 227 -7.58 -17.12 -14.53
C LEU A 227 -8.06 -18.31 -13.70
N VAL A 228 -8.43 -19.43 -14.32
CA VAL A 228 -8.78 -20.67 -13.61
C VAL A 228 -7.60 -21.14 -12.76
N GLN A 229 -6.39 -21.14 -13.29
CA GLN A 229 -5.18 -21.50 -12.53
C GLN A 229 -4.92 -20.57 -11.34
N ALA A 230 -5.18 -19.26 -11.49
CA ALA A 230 -5.07 -18.31 -10.39
C ALA A 230 -6.10 -18.58 -9.29
N ILE A 231 -7.33 -18.92 -9.65
CA ILE A 231 -8.40 -19.31 -8.72
C ILE A 231 -8.08 -20.65 -8.06
N ASP A 232 -7.54 -21.63 -8.78
CA ASP A 232 -7.08 -22.92 -8.21
C ASP A 232 -5.94 -22.73 -7.21
N ARG A 233 -5.00 -21.80 -7.52
CA ARG A 233 -3.93 -21.40 -6.59
C ARG A 233 -4.49 -20.80 -5.31
N LEU A 234 -5.46 -19.90 -5.41
CA LEU A 234 -6.16 -19.33 -4.25
C LEU A 234 -6.82 -20.43 -3.40
N GLN A 235 -7.53 -21.35 -4.06
CA GLN A 235 -8.19 -22.47 -3.37
C GLN A 235 -7.19 -23.40 -2.68
N THR A 236 -6.03 -23.64 -3.30
CA THR A 236 -4.95 -24.43 -2.69
C THR A 236 -4.44 -23.79 -1.41
N ILE A 237 -4.29 -22.45 -1.40
CA ILE A 237 -3.88 -21.70 -0.20
C ILE A 237 -4.96 -21.79 0.89
N ARG A 238 -6.22 -21.63 0.55
CA ARG A 238 -7.36 -21.77 1.48
C ARG A 238 -7.45 -23.14 2.10
N ASN A 239 -7.17 -24.18 1.32
CA ASN A 239 -7.18 -25.58 1.78
C ASN A 239 -6.08 -25.87 2.84
N LEU A 240 -5.06 -25.00 2.99
CA LEU A 240 -4.13 -25.09 4.12
C LEU A 240 -4.85 -24.86 5.45
N GLY A 241 -5.98 -24.14 5.43
CA GLY A 241 -6.85 -23.93 6.58
C GLY A 241 -6.28 -22.95 7.61
N VAL A 242 -5.28 -22.14 7.25
CA VAL A 242 -4.64 -21.19 8.16
C VAL A 242 -5.46 -19.91 8.26
N THR A 243 -6.07 -19.70 9.41
CA THR A 243 -6.79 -18.45 9.71
C THR A 243 -6.18 -17.82 10.95
N LEU A 244 -5.64 -16.63 10.82
CA LEU A 244 -5.18 -15.86 11.98
C LEU A 244 -6.40 -15.28 12.72
N PRO A 245 -6.40 -15.30 14.06
CA PRO A 245 -7.48 -14.68 14.81
C PRO A 245 -7.53 -13.17 14.54
N ALA A 246 -8.74 -12.59 14.52
CA ALA A 246 -8.96 -11.16 14.27
C ALA A 246 -8.13 -10.25 15.18
N ILE A 247 -7.90 -10.68 16.44
CA ILE A 247 -7.01 -10.02 17.38
C ILE A 247 -5.78 -10.91 17.56
N THR A 248 -4.76 -10.71 16.74
CA THR A 248 -3.48 -11.38 16.92
C THR A 248 -2.59 -10.57 17.85
N PRO A 249 -1.84 -11.23 18.75
CA PRO A 249 -0.85 -10.52 19.57
C PRO A 249 0.37 -10.04 18.77
N VAL A 250 0.50 -10.47 17.51
CA VAL A 250 1.63 -10.16 16.62
C VAL A 250 1.18 -9.08 15.63
N SER A 251 1.96 -8.00 15.51
CA SER A 251 1.64 -6.91 14.58
C SER A 251 1.71 -7.34 13.11
N ASP A 252 0.85 -6.77 12.27
CA ASP A 252 0.79 -7.02 10.83
C ASP A 252 2.15 -6.77 10.15
N THR A 253 2.90 -5.77 10.61
CA THR A 253 4.26 -5.47 10.12
C THR A 253 5.21 -6.66 10.31
N ARG A 254 5.11 -7.37 11.43
CA ARG A 254 5.93 -8.55 11.74
C ARG A 254 5.47 -9.77 10.93
N ILE A 255 4.16 -9.94 10.78
CA ILE A 255 3.57 -11.00 9.93
C ILE A 255 4.01 -10.79 8.48
N ALA A 256 3.86 -9.57 7.95
CA ALA A 256 4.28 -9.23 6.60
C ALA A 256 5.80 -9.42 6.36
N ALA A 257 6.64 -9.13 7.36
CA ALA A 257 8.08 -9.37 7.26
C ALA A 257 8.44 -10.87 7.17
N LEU A 258 7.77 -11.72 7.94
CA LEU A 258 7.94 -13.19 7.86
C LEU A 258 7.40 -13.72 6.53
N ALA A 259 6.24 -13.26 6.09
CA ALA A 259 5.66 -13.63 4.81
C ALA A 259 6.56 -13.25 3.63
N ARG A 260 7.13 -12.04 3.66
CA ARG A 260 8.10 -11.59 2.65
C ARG A 260 9.35 -12.47 2.63
N TYR A 261 9.87 -12.82 3.80
CA TYR A 261 11.00 -13.75 3.89
C TYR A 261 10.62 -15.11 3.28
N ALA A 262 9.44 -15.64 3.62
CA ALA A 262 8.94 -16.88 3.03
C ALA A 262 8.74 -16.79 1.50
N SER A 263 8.36 -15.63 0.98
CA SER A 263 8.15 -15.43 -0.49
C SER A 263 9.46 -15.36 -1.28
N THR A 264 10.58 -14.95 -0.65
CA THR A 264 11.85 -14.69 -1.35
C THR A 264 12.95 -15.70 -1.06
N ALA A 265 12.95 -16.32 0.13
CA ALA A 265 13.99 -17.27 0.52
C ALA A 265 13.89 -18.59 -0.27
N LYS A 266 15.05 -19.19 -0.57
CA LYS A 266 15.09 -20.55 -1.16
C LYS A 266 14.41 -21.55 -0.24
N THR A 267 13.64 -22.48 -0.81
CA THR A 267 12.95 -23.54 -0.03
C THR A 267 13.91 -24.32 0.87
N THR A 268 15.13 -24.60 0.40
CA THR A 268 16.17 -25.28 1.21
C THR A 268 16.62 -24.46 2.43
N ALA A 269 16.60 -23.11 2.32
CA ALA A 269 16.90 -22.26 3.48
C ALA A 269 15.78 -22.29 4.51
N LEU A 270 14.51 -22.34 4.07
CA LEU A 270 13.35 -22.49 4.94
C LEU A 270 13.35 -23.85 5.66
N GLN A 271 13.71 -24.92 4.96
CA GLN A 271 13.82 -26.27 5.55
C GLN A 271 14.81 -26.33 6.72
N ARG A 272 15.89 -25.55 6.66
CA ARG A 272 16.94 -25.50 7.69
C ARG A 272 16.58 -24.64 8.91
N LEU A 273 15.46 -23.91 8.88
CA LEU A 273 15.04 -23.12 10.03
C LEU A 273 14.64 -24.01 11.22
N PRO A 274 14.84 -23.53 12.47
CA PRO A 274 14.25 -24.17 13.64
C PRO A 274 12.74 -24.35 13.46
N GLU A 275 12.19 -25.43 13.98
CA GLU A 275 10.80 -25.85 13.70
C GLU A 275 9.78 -24.74 13.96
N LYS A 276 9.81 -24.11 15.15
CA LYS A 276 8.86 -23.03 15.50
C LYS A 276 8.98 -21.81 14.59
N ARG A 277 10.20 -21.45 14.21
CA ARG A 277 10.43 -20.37 13.23
C ARG A 277 9.93 -20.75 11.85
N LYS A 278 10.17 -21.98 11.42
CA LYS A 278 9.70 -22.52 10.14
C LYS A 278 8.17 -22.45 10.06
N LEU A 279 7.47 -22.99 11.04
CA LEU A 279 6.00 -22.95 11.11
C LEU A 279 5.48 -21.52 11.14
N ALA A 280 5.99 -20.66 12.01
CA ALA A 280 5.59 -19.25 12.08
C ALA A 280 5.77 -18.52 10.73
N THR A 281 6.86 -18.83 10.02
CA THR A 281 7.15 -18.26 8.70
C THR A 281 6.15 -18.73 7.65
N LEU A 282 5.77 -20.00 7.67
CA LEU A 282 4.78 -20.58 6.75
C LEU A 282 3.35 -20.13 7.07
N VAL A 283 3.01 -19.99 8.35
CA VAL A 283 1.73 -19.40 8.80
C VAL A 283 1.59 -17.97 8.28
N ALA A 284 2.61 -17.15 8.48
CA ALA A 284 2.60 -15.77 7.98
C ALA A 284 2.52 -15.73 6.44
N PHE A 285 3.23 -16.62 5.76
CA PHE A 285 3.16 -16.76 4.31
C PHE A 285 1.74 -17.10 3.84
N SER A 286 1.13 -18.14 4.40
CA SER A 286 -0.21 -18.56 4.01
C SER A 286 -1.25 -17.45 4.17
N SER A 287 -1.25 -16.77 5.31
CA SER A 287 -2.17 -15.68 5.60
C SER A 287 -2.02 -14.49 4.63
N CYS A 288 -0.79 -14.04 4.35
CA CYS A 288 -0.56 -12.94 3.41
C CYS A 288 -0.75 -13.36 1.94
N MET A 289 -0.45 -14.62 1.62
CA MET A 289 -0.53 -15.14 0.26
C MET A 289 -1.98 -15.34 -0.20
N GLU A 290 -2.91 -15.59 0.70
CA GLU A 290 -4.34 -15.66 0.36
C GLU A 290 -4.82 -14.34 -0.23
N ALA A 291 -4.56 -13.23 0.46
CA ALA A 291 -4.91 -11.89 -0.05
C ALA A 291 -4.21 -11.59 -1.39
N THR A 292 -2.92 -11.95 -1.50
CA THR A 292 -2.16 -11.75 -2.74
C THR A 292 -2.71 -12.58 -3.90
N ALA A 293 -3.02 -13.87 -3.68
CA ALA A 293 -3.55 -14.75 -4.72
C ALA A 293 -4.96 -14.32 -5.17
N GLN A 294 -5.76 -13.78 -4.25
CA GLN A 294 -7.07 -13.21 -4.55
C GLN A 294 -6.96 -11.94 -5.39
N ASP A 295 -6.03 -11.05 -5.05
CA ASP A 295 -5.75 -9.86 -5.83
C ASP A 295 -5.25 -10.21 -7.23
N ASP A 296 -4.32 -11.15 -7.36
CA ASP A 296 -3.81 -11.64 -8.65
C ASP A 296 -4.94 -12.18 -9.54
N ALA A 297 -5.89 -12.94 -8.97
CA ALA A 297 -7.04 -13.48 -9.71
C ALA A 297 -7.98 -12.36 -10.18
N LEU A 298 -8.27 -11.36 -9.34
CA LEU A 298 -9.15 -10.25 -9.69
C LEU A 298 -8.50 -9.27 -10.69
N GLU A 299 -7.20 -9.01 -10.57
CA GLU A 299 -6.46 -8.21 -11.56
C GLU A 299 -6.48 -8.89 -12.93
N LEU A 300 -6.29 -10.21 -12.94
CA LEU A 300 -6.35 -10.99 -14.16
C LEU A 300 -7.78 -11.00 -14.76
N LEU A 301 -8.82 -11.08 -13.92
CA LEU A 301 -10.21 -10.93 -14.34
C LEU A 301 -10.45 -9.55 -14.97
N GLU A 302 -10.05 -8.47 -14.30
CA GLU A 302 -10.21 -7.12 -14.86
C GLU A 302 -9.50 -6.95 -16.21
N ALA A 303 -8.28 -7.47 -16.32
CA ALA A 303 -7.52 -7.43 -17.56
C ALA A 303 -8.21 -8.25 -18.67
N LEU A 304 -8.68 -9.45 -18.36
CA LEU A 304 -9.37 -10.33 -19.30
C LEU A 304 -10.69 -9.70 -19.78
N LEU A 305 -11.49 -9.15 -18.89
CA LEU A 305 -12.74 -8.47 -19.24
C LEU A 305 -12.47 -7.24 -20.12
N ARG A 306 -11.47 -6.43 -19.76
CA ARG A 306 -11.07 -5.27 -20.57
C ARG A 306 -10.69 -5.71 -22.00
N ASP A 307 -9.91 -6.77 -22.13
CA ASP A 307 -9.46 -7.28 -23.42
C ASP A 307 -10.63 -7.83 -24.24
N LEU A 308 -11.55 -8.59 -23.61
CA LEU A 308 -12.77 -9.10 -24.26
C LEU A 308 -13.65 -7.98 -24.83
N PHE A 309 -13.92 -6.93 -24.04
CA PHE A 309 -14.72 -5.79 -24.50
C PHE A 309 -14.00 -4.97 -25.58
N ASN A 310 -12.68 -4.78 -25.45
CA ASN A 310 -11.91 -4.07 -26.48
C ASN A 310 -11.83 -4.86 -27.79
N GLU A 311 -11.65 -6.19 -27.73
CA GLU A 311 -11.64 -7.05 -28.91
C GLU A 311 -12.98 -7.01 -29.66
N ALA A 312 -14.11 -6.96 -28.95
CA ALA A 312 -15.43 -6.82 -29.56
C ALA A 312 -15.55 -5.50 -30.34
N VAL A 313 -15.09 -4.39 -29.74
CA VAL A 313 -15.05 -3.08 -30.42
C VAL A 313 -14.17 -3.14 -31.67
N GLN A 314 -12.99 -3.76 -31.60
CA GLN A 314 -12.08 -3.87 -32.74
C GLN A 314 -12.60 -4.82 -33.81
N ALA A 315 -13.33 -5.89 -33.43
CA ALA A 315 -13.97 -6.80 -34.37
C ALA A 315 -15.06 -6.08 -35.18
N ASP A 316 -15.93 -5.32 -34.51
CA ASP A 316 -16.95 -4.49 -35.19
C ASP A 316 -16.30 -3.50 -36.16
N LYS A 317 -15.23 -2.82 -35.75
CA LYS A 317 -14.50 -1.89 -36.65
C LYS A 317 -13.96 -2.61 -37.89
N ARG A 318 -13.34 -3.78 -37.73
CA ARG A 318 -12.82 -4.57 -38.85
C ARG A 318 -13.91 -5.08 -39.78
N ASN A 319 -15.04 -5.54 -39.24
CA ASN A 319 -16.18 -5.99 -40.04
C ASN A 319 -16.73 -4.87 -40.90
N ARG A 320 -16.81 -3.66 -40.38
CA ARG A 320 -17.22 -2.46 -41.12
C ARG A 320 -16.27 -2.09 -42.24
N GLN A 321 -14.97 -2.10 -41.98
CA GLN A 321 -13.98 -1.80 -43.03
C GLN A 321 -14.08 -2.76 -44.22
N ARG A 322 -14.49 -4.01 -43.99
CA ARG A 322 -14.70 -5.00 -45.04
C ARG A 322 -15.95 -4.69 -45.89
N THR A 323 -16.98 -4.13 -45.26
CA THR A 323 -18.25 -3.81 -45.95
C THR A 323 -18.27 -2.41 -46.60
N LEU A 324 -17.21 -1.61 -46.50
CA LEU A 324 -17.13 -0.27 -47.07
C LEU A 324 -17.36 -0.22 -48.57
N LYS A 325 -16.83 -1.22 -49.34
CA LYS A 325 -17.03 -1.28 -50.80
C LYS A 325 -18.51 -1.47 -51.22
N ASP A 326 -19.22 -2.30 -50.46
CA ASP A 326 -20.65 -2.54 -50.68
C ASP A 326 -21.48 -1.34 -50.24
N LEU A 327 -20.99 -0.61 -49.23
CA LEU A 327 -21.59 0.61 -48.71
C LEU A 327 -21.49 1.78 -49.74
N ASP A 328 -20.32 1.95 -50.37
CA ASP A 328 -20.13 3.01 -51.38
C ASP A 328 -21.10 2.82 -52.52
N ARG A 329 -21.26 1.58 -52.99
CA ARG A 329 -22.22 1.26 -54.06
C ARG A 329 -23.68 1.47 -53.61
N ALA A 330 -24.02 1.07 -52.38
CA ALA A 330 -25.35 1.27 -51.84
C ALA A 330 -25.64 2.76 -51.60
N ALA A 331 -24.67 3.53 -51.12
CA ALA A 331 -24.78 4.97 -50.96
C ALA A 331 -24.96 5.70 -52.31
N GLU A 332 -24.26 5.27 -53.37
CA GLU A 332 -24.40 5.81 -54.70
C GLU A 332 -25.81 5.58 -55.28
N ILE A 333 -26.35 4.36 -55.10
CA ILE A 333 -27.71 4.00 -55.51
C ILE A 333 -28.74 4.86 -54.77
N LEU A 334 -28.61 4.98 -53.44
CA LEU A 334 -29.51 5.81 -52.62
C LEU A 334 -29.41 7.29 -52.97
N ALA A 335 -28.20 7.82 -53.21
CA ALA A 335 -27.99 9.19 -53.63
C ALA A 335 -28.64 9.48 -54.99
N LYS A 336 -28.61 8.53 -55.95
CA LYS A 336 -29.33 8.64 -57.23
C LYS A 336 -30.82 8.70 -56.99
N ALA A 337 -31.39 7.81 -56.19
CA ALA A 337 -32.82 7.82 -55.89
C ALA A 337 -33.25 9.11 -55.17
N CYS A 338 -32.49 9.59 -54.19
CA CYS A 338 -32.79 10.85 -53.51
C CYS A 338 -32.70 12.07 -54.41
N ARG A 339 -31.74 12.12 -55.35
CA ARG A 339 -31.66 13.23 -56.32
C ARG A 339 -32.87 13.29 -57.23
N MET A 340 -33.45 12.15 -57.61
CA MET A 340 -34.66 12.11 -58.42
C MET A 340 -35.89 12.58 -57.63
N ILE A 341 -35.97 12.31 -56.34
CA ILE A 341 -37.02 12.79 -55.45
C ILE A 341 -36.93 14.33 -55.28
N LEU A 342 -35.71 14.88 -55.28
CA LEU A 342 -35.44 16.30 -55.09
C LEU A 342 -35.42 17.09 -56.41
N ASP A 343 -35.74 16.48 -57.55
CA ASP A 343 -35.80 17.20 -58.88
C ASP A 343 -37.16 17.83 -59.07
N ASP A 344 -37.27 19.15 -58.87
CA ASP A 344 -38.47 19.96 -59.01
C ASP A 344 -39.10 19.92 -60.44
N LYS A 345 -38.37 19.33 -61.37
CA LYS A 345 -38.87 19.20 -62.76
C LYS A 345 -39.70 17.94 -63.00
N LEU A 346 -39.67 16.99 -62.05
CA LEU A 346 -40.45 15.75 -62.13
C LEU A 346 -41.76 15.91 -61.38
N PRO A 347 -42.93 15.58 -62.05
CA PRO A 347 -44.21 15.56 -61.35
C PRO A 347 -44.24 14.54 -60.27
N ASP A 348 -44.80 14.87 -59.10
CA ASP A 348 -44.88 13.96 -57.91
C ASP A 348 -45.51 12.60 -58.22
N THR A 349 -46.45 12.57 -59.18
CA THR A 349 -47.11 11.33 -59.63
C THR A 349 -46.20 10.36 -60.34
N ASP A 350 -45.12 10.82 -60.99
CA ASP A 350 -44.25 9.99 -61.82
C ASP A 350 -42.89 9.68 -61.19
N VAL A 351 -42.62 10.27 -60.04
CA VAL A 351 -41.32 10.12 -59.34
C VAL A 351 -41.02 8.64 -59.06
N ARG A 352 -41.99 7.86 -58.60
CA ARG A 352 -41.81 6.45 -58.25
C ARG A 352 -41.49 5.60 -59.46
N ASP A 353 -42.22 5.78 -60.54
CA ASP A 353 -42.03 5.03 -61.79
C ASP A 353 -40.69 5.36 -62.43
N ASN A 354 -40.29 6.64 -62.39
CA ASN A 354 -39.01 7.08 -62.90
C ASN A 354 -37.85 6.49 -62.07
N ILE A 355 -37.98 6.41 -60.75
CA ILE A 355 -36.96 5.77 -59.91
C ILE A 355 -36.81 4.30 -60.26
N PHE A 356 -37.90 3.55 -60.41
CA PHE A 356 -37.85 2.10 -60.70
C PHE A 356 -37.46 1.77 -62.12
N ASN A 357 -37.68 2.70 -63.08
CA ASN A 357 -37.16 2.58 -64.43
C ASN A 357 -35.63 2.69 -64.53
N ILE A 358 -35.00 3.43 -63.60
CA ILE A 358 -33.55 3.66 -63.59
C ILE A 358 -32.87 2.73 -62.58
N ILE A 359 -33.51 2.48 -61.45
CA ILE A 359 -33.00 1.60 -60.37
C ILE A 359 -34.03 0.53 -60.08
N PRO A 360 -33.78 -0.75 -60.47
CA PRO A 360 -34.70 -1.84 -60.16
C PRO A 360 -35.04 -1.89 -58.67
N GLU A 361 -36.30 -2.24 -58.35
CA GLU A 361 -36.82 -2.24 -56.98
C GLU A 361 -36.03 -3.15 -56.04
N ASP A 362 -35.59 -4.31 -56.51
CA ASP A 362 -34.75 -5.26 -55.79
C ASP A 362 -33.37 -4.67 -55.44
N VAL A 363 -32.75 -3.93 -56.37
CA VAL A 363 -31.46 -3.27 -56.17
C VAL A 363 -31.59 -2.17 -55.15
N LEU A 364 -32.66 -1.36 -55.19
CA LEU A 364 -32.91 -0.31 -54.20
C LEU A 364 -33.19 -0.92 -52.82
N LYS A 365 -33.98 -1.98 -52.73
CA LYS A 365 -34.22 -2.71 -51.48
C LYS A 365 -32.93 -3.28 -50.89
N HIS A 366 -32.07 -3.85 -51.73
CA HIS A 366 -30.75 -4.32 -51.33
C HIS A 366 -29.86 -3.20 -50.77
N ALA A 367 -29.85 -2.05 -51.46
CA ALA A 367 -29.08 -0.88 -51.02
C ALA A 367 -29.57 -0.35 -49.66
N VAL A 368 -30.89 -0.24 -49.45
CA VAL A 368 -31.50 0.15 -48.18
C VAL A 368 -31.13 -0.83 -47.08
N ASN A 369 -31.24 -2.15 -47.34
CA ASN A 369 -30.91 -3.16 -46.37
C ASN A 369 -29.43 -3.12 -45.99
N ASN A 370 -28.53 -2.92 -46.95
CA ASN A 370 -27.09 -2.80 -46.69
C ASN A 370 -26.78 -1.60 -45.79
N VAL A 371 -27.35 -0.41 -46.13
CA VAL A 371 -27.16 0.79 -45.29
C VAL A 371 -27.77 0.59 -43.89
N THR A 372 -28.99 0.06 -43.84
CA THR A 372 -29.68 -0.18 -42.55
C THR A 372 -28.90 -1.15 -41.64
N SER A 373 -28.27 -2.17 -42.23
CA SER A 373 -27.45 -3.13 -41.47
C SER A 373 -26.20 -2.53 -40.81
N ILE A 374 -25.76 -1.36 -41.31
CA ILE A 374 -24.56 -0.65 -40.84
C ILE A 374 -24.91 0.50 -39.90
N ILE A 375 -26.16 0.94 -39.86
CA ILE A 375 -26.62 1.98 -38.94
C ILE A 375 -26.49 1.46 -37.50
N ARG A 376 -25.70 2.19 -36.72
CA ARG A 376 -25.56 1.89 -35.28
C ARG A 376 -26.77 2.43 -34.52
N PRO A 377 -27.34 1.61 -33.63
CA PRO A 377 -28.10 2.18 -32.52
C PRO A 377 -27.17 3.12 -31.71
N ALA A 378 -27.70 4.21 -31.21
CA ALA A 378 -26.94 5.16 -30.39
C ALA A 378 -26.20 4.50 -29.19
N ASN A 379 -26.71 3.36 -28.73
CA ASN A 379 -26.22 2.62 -27.56
C ASN A 379 -25.73 1.22 -27.94
N ASN A 380 -24.77 1.09 -28.87
CA ASN A 380 -24.21 -0.20 -29.26
C ASN A 380 -23.30 -0.78 -28.17
N VAL A 381 -23.61 -1.99 -27.70
CA VAL A 381 -22.80 -2.77 -26.73
C VAL A 381 -21.96 -3.86 -27.39
N TYR A 382 -21.96 -3.93 -28.74
CA TYR A 382 -21.22 -4.93 -29.51
C TYR A 382 -21.56 -6.38 -29.12
N PHE A 383 -22.82 -6.63 -28.81
CA PHE A 383 -23.25 -7.93 -28.25
C PHE A 383 -22.98 -9.10 -29.20
N ASN A 384 -23.14 -8.95 -30.49
CA ASN A 384 -22.89 -10.04 -31.46
C ASN A 384 -21.43 -10.53 -31.41
N GLU A 385 -20.48 -9.60 -31.29
CA GLU A 385 -19.06 -9.89 -31.17
C GLU A 385 -18.71 -10.49 -29.81
N LEU A 386 -19.39 -10.04 -28.75
CA LEU A 386 -19.24 -10.58 -27.40
C LEU A 386 -19.81 -11.98 -27.28
N ASP A 387 -20.99 -12.24 -27.86
CA ASP A 387 -21.64 -13.56 -27.84
C ASP A 387 -20.74 -14.64 -28.46
N ALA A 388 -20.04 -14.33 -29.54
CA ALA A 388 -19.05 -15.22 -30.14
C ALA A 388 -17.92 -15.58 -29.15
N LYS A 389 -17.66 -14.76 -28.13
CA LYS A 389 -16.64 -14.96 -27.09
C LYS A 389 -17.18 -15.62 -25.82
N PHE A 390 -18.47 -15.93 -25.75
CA PHE A 390 -19.08 -16.49 -24.55
C PHE A 390 -18.44 -17.83 -24.10
N LYS A 391 -17.89 -18.62 -25.02
CA LYS A 391 -17.11 -19.82 -24.69
C LYS A 391 -15.91 -19.52 -23.78
N THR A 392 -15.29 -18.36 -23.93
CA THR A 392 -14.17 -17.94 -23.07
C THR A 392 -14.67 -17.62 -21.66
N VAL A 393 -15.80 -16.89 -21.56
CA VAL A 393 -16.43 -16.55 -20.28
C VAL A 393 -16.88 -17.81 -19.55
N ARG A 394 -17.55 -18.73 -20.24
CA ARG A 394 -18.04 -19.99 -19.68
C ARG A 394 -16.93 -20.87 -19.08
N ARG A 395 -15.68 -20.70 -19.50
CA ARG A 395 -14.55 -21.48 -18.99
C ARG A 395 -14.17 -21.10 -17.56
N PHE A 396 -14.18 -19.81 -17.22
CA PHE A 396 -13.74 -19.32 -15.90
C PHE A 396 -14.88 -18.96 -14.96
N LEU A 397 -16.06 -18.65 -15.49
CA LEU A 397 -17.17 -18.11 -14.72
C LEU A 397 -17.64 -19.03 -13.57
N PRO A 398 -17.74 -20.37 -13.74
CA PRO A 398 -18.14 -21.27 -12.65
C PRO A 398 -17.16 -21.21 -11.47
N ASP A 399 -15.85 -21.28 -11.76
CA ASP A 399 -14.81 -21.23 -10.73
C ASP A 399 -14.75 -19.86 -10.05
N LEU A 400 -14.95 -18.78 -10.82
CA LEU A 400 -15.00 -17.42 -10.30
C LEU A 400 -16.11 -17.25 -9.28
N LEU A 401 -17.35 -17.60 -9.65
CA LEU A 401 -18.53 -17.36 -8.81
C LEU A 401 -18.59 -18.31 -7.60
N SER A 402 -18.13 -19.55 -7.73
CA SER A 402 -18.16 -20.52 -6.63
C SER A 402 -17.04 -20.35 -5.61
N ARG A 403 -15.93 -19.70 -5.96
CA ARG A 403 -14.73 -19.63 -5.10
C ARG A 403 -14.34 -18.22 -4.66
N ILE A 404 -14.80 -17.17 -5.34
CA ILE A 404 -14.59 -15.80 -4.94
C ILE A 404 -15.90 -15.26 -4.35
N HIS A 405 -15.87 -14.93 -3.07
CA HIS A 405 -17.02 -14.38 -2.36
C HIS A 405 -17.01 -12.87 -2.49
N PHE A 406 -17.93 -12.34 -3.29
CA PHE A 406 -18.12 -10.92 -3.46
C PHE A 406 -19.04 -10.39 -2.36
N GLU A 407 -18.60 -9.36 -1.69
CA GLU A 407 -19.38 -8.56 -0.73
C GLU A 407 -19.55 -7.15 -1.29
N GLY A 408 -20.52 -6.40 -0.81
CA GLY A 408 -20.75 -5.07 -1.34
C GLY A 408 -21.56 -4.17 -0.40
N ASN A 409 -21.57 -2.88 -0.73
CA ASN A 409 -22.43 -1.92 -0.08
C ASN A 409 -23.88 -1.99 -0.65
N ALA A 410 -24.81 -1.22 -0.10
CA ALA A 410 -26.21 -1.21 -0.54
C ALA A 410 -26.40 -0.89 -2.04
N SER A 411 -25.46 -0.15 -2.66
CA SER A 411 -25.53 0.14 -4.11
C SER A 411 -25.16 -1.03 -5.01
N ALA A 412 -24.50 -2.04 -4.46
CA ALA A 412 -24.03 -3.22 -5.19
C ALA A 412 -24.89 -4.47 -4.94
N GLU A 413 -25.90 -4.39 -4.09
CA GLU A 413 -26.77 -5.52 -3.70
C GLU A 413 -27.40 -6.21 -4.91
N ALA A 414 -28.01 -5.43 -5.81
CA ALA A 414 -28.60 -5.96 -7.05
C ALA A 414 -27.58 -6.71 -7.94
N LEU A 415 -26.33 -6.27 -7.95
CA LEU A 415 -25.28 -6.94 -8.73
C LEU A 415 -24.85 -8.24 -8.05
N ILE A 416 -24.77 -8.30 -6.74
CA ILE A 416 -24.47 -9.54 -6.00
C ILE A 416 -25.58 -10.57 -6.24
N GLU A 417 -26.84 -10.17 -6.17
CA GLU A 417 -27.97 -11.02 -6.50
C GLU A 417 -27.92 -11.53 -7.95
N ALA A 418 -27.52 -10.64 -8.88
CA ALA A 418 -27.34 -11.01 -10.28
C ALA A 418 -26.22 -12.07 -10.48
N LEU A 419 -25.09 -11.92 -9.77
CA LEU A 419 -24.00 -12.91 -9.82
C LEU A 419 -24.44 -14.27 -9.24
N CYS A 420 -25.20 -14.27 -8.14
CA CYS A 420 -25.81 -15.49 -7.58
C CYS A 420 -26.80 -16.12 -8.56
N TRP A 421 -27.66 -15.32 -9.20
CA TRP A 421 -28.57 -15.82 -10.22
C TRP A 421 -27.83 -16.44 -11.40
N ILE A 422 -26.75 -15.82 -11.88
CA ILE A 422 -25.91 -16.38 -12.95
C ILE A 422 -25.32 -17.72 -12.51
N GLU A 423 -24.76 -17.82 -11.30
CA GLU A 423 -24.16 -19.06 -10.79
C GLU A 423 -25.17 -20.22 -10.79
N VAL A 424 -26.38 -19.98 -10.30
CA VAL A 424 -27.47 -20.97 -10.25
C VAL A 424 -27.87 -21.42 -11.66
N ASN A 425 -27.94 -20.49 -12.61
CA ASN A 425 -28.41 -20.76 -13.97
C ASN A 425 -27.35 -21.27 -14.93
N LEU A 426 -26.04 -21.21 -14.59
CA LEU A 426 -24.92 -21.69 -15.42
C LEU A 426 -25.04 -23.14 -15.83
N LYS A 427 -25.64 -24.01 -15.01
CA LYS A 427 -25.78 -25.43 -15.23
C LYS A 427 -27.16 -25.82 -15.77
N LYS A 428 -28.12 -24.90 -15.84
CA LYS A 428 -29.49 -25.18 -16.30
C LYS A 428 -29.56 -25.18 -17.83
N LYS A 429 -30.33 -26.10 -18.39
CA LYS A 429 -30.64 -26.10 -19.84
C LYS A 429 -31.60 -24.98 -20.23
N LYS A 430 -32.47 -24.56 -19.31
CA LYS A 430 -33.41 -23.45 -19.48
C LYS A 430 -33.20 -22.51 -18.30
N THR A 431 -32.92 -21.28 -18.60
CA THR A 431 -32.72 -20.21 -17.58
C THR A 431 -34.04 -19.81 -16.96
N ASP A 432 -34.01 -19.49 -15.67
CA ASP A 432 -35.13 -18.91 -14.96
C ASP A 432 -35.36 -17.46 -15.46
N ASN A 433 -36.57 -16.95 -15.31
CA ASN A 433 -36.91 -15.60 -15.81
C ASN A 433 -37.02 -14.56 -14.69
N ASP A 434 -36.50 -14.88 -13.50
CA ASP A 434 -36.54 -14.10 -12.28
C ASP A 434 -35.23 -13.33 -11.98
N ALA A 435 -34.41 -13.10 -13.01
CA ALA A 435 -33.15 -12.36 -12.85
C ALA A 435 -33.41 -10.91 -12.38
N PRO A 436 -32.56 -10.38 -11.48
CA PRO A 436 -32.60 -8.97 -11.08
C PRO A 436 -32.46 -8.04 -12.29
N ARG A 437 -33.42 -7.15 -12.48
CA ARG A 437 -33.44 -6.26 -13.67
C ARG A 437 -32.78 -4.92 -13.41
N GLU A 438 -32.50 -4.57 -12.18
CA GLU A 438 -31.94 -3.30 -11.77
C GLU A 438 -30.55 -3.03 -12.33
N ILE A 439 -29.76 -4.07 -12.58
CA ILE A 439 -28.43 -3.96 -13.20
C ILE A 439 -28.47 -3.68 -14.70
N ILE A 440 -29.66 -3.85 -15.33
CA ILE A 440 -29.79 -3.75 -16.79
C ILE A 440 -29.88 -2.27 -17.19
N ASN A 441 -28.78 -1.70 -17.62
CA ASN A 441 -28.76 -0.33 -18.14
C ASN A 441 -29.35 -0.26 -19.56
N LYS A 442 -29.76 0.97 -19.98
CA LYS A 442 -30.41 1.21 -21.28
C LYS A 442 -29.73 0.56 -22.50
N PRO A 443 -28.38 0.60 -22.66
CA PRO A 443 -27.71 -0.03 -23.78
C PRO A 443 -27.90 -1.56 -23.85
N TRP A 444 -28.00 -2.23 -22.72
CA TRP A 444 -28.15 -3.69 -22.64
C TRP A 444 -29.60 -4.15 -22.72
N GLN A 445 -30.57 -3.29 -22.44
CA GLN A 445 -31.98 -3.66 -22.32
C GLN A 445 -32.53 -4.38 -23.58
N GLN A 446 -32.16 -3.91 -24.75
CA GLN A 446 -32.58 -4.50 -26.04
C GLN A 446 -31.97 -5.87 -26.35
N HIS A 447 -30.86 -6.23 -25.70
CA HIS A 447 -30.16 -7.50 -25.89
C HIS A 447 -30.51 -8.51 -24.80
N VAL A 448 -30.71 -8.04 -23.57
CA VAL A 448 -31.01 -8.89 -22.43
C VAL A 448 -32.46 -9.37 -22.44
N THR A 449 -33.41 -8.54 -22.84
CA THR A 449 -34.83 -8.91 -22.89
C THR A 449 -35.21 -9.29 -24.31
N ARG A 450 -35.55 -10.56 -24.53
CA ARG A 450 -36.05 -11.07 -25.81
C ARG A 450 -37.49 -10.57 -26.08
N LYS A 451 -37.94 -10.70 -27.33
CA LYS A 451 -39.29 -10.28 -27.74
C LYS A 451 -40.41 -11.02 -26.99
N ASP A 452 -40.17 -12.22 -26.53
CA ASP A 452 -41.10 -13.05 -25.72
C ASP A 452 -41.04 -12.70 -24.21
N GLY A 453 -40.28 -11.70 -23.81
CA GLY A 453 -40.07 -11.30 -22.43
C GLY A 453 -39.09 -12.15 -21.64
N SER A 454 -38.51 -13.19 -22.26
CA SER A 454 -37.48 -14.03 -21.64
C SER A 454 -36.12 -13.32 -21.60
N ILE A 455 -35.26 -13.77 -20.68
CA ILE A 455 -33.92 -13.21 -20.50
C ILE A 455 -32.93 -13.99 -21.37
N ASP A 456 -32.12 -13.25 -22.14
CA ASP A 456 -30.95 -13.82 -22.79
C ASP A 456 -29.80 -13.97 -21.82
N PHE A 457 -29.44 -15.20 -21.48
CA PHE A 457 -28.44 -15.52 -20.46
C PHE A 457 -27.05 -14.98 -20.80
N HIS A 458 -26.65 -15.01 -22.09
CA HIS A 458 -25.35 -14.51 -22.52
C HIS A 458 -25.28 -12.98 -22.40
N ALA A 459 -26.30 -12.29 -22.89
CA ALA A 459 -26.39 -10.84 -22.79
C ALA A 459 -26.42 -10.36 -21.33
N TYR A 460 -27.21 -11.04 -20.48
CA TYR A 460 -27.29 -10.75 -19.07
C TYR A 460 -25.94 -10.95 -18.37
N THR A 461 -25.25 -12.04 -18.66
CA THR A 461 -23.93 -12.33 -18.10
C THR A 461 -22.90 -11.25 -18.47
N PHE A 462 -22.85 -10.82 -19.75
CA PHE A 462 -21.96 -9.74 -20.14
C PHE A 462 -22.33 -8.40 -19.49
N CYS A 463 -23.61 -8.11 -19.35
CA CYS A 463 -24.08 -6.93 -18.62
C CYS A 463 -23.58 -6.94 -17.17
N ALA A 464 -23.79 -8.06 -16.45
CA ALA A 464 -23.33 -8.23 -15.07
C ALA A 464 -21.80 -8.17 -14.93
N LEU A 465 -21.04 -8.80 -15.84
CA LEU A 465 -19.58 -8.72 -15.83
C LEU A 465 -19.05 -7.32 -16.13
N LYS A 466 -19.75 -6.55 -16.96
CA LYS A 466 -19.40 -5.14 -17.21
C LYS A 466 -19.64 -4.28 -15.99
N GLU A 467 -20.74 -4.50 -15.30
CA GLU A 467 -21.05 -3.81 -14.06
C GLU A 467 -20.10 -4.23 -12.94
N LEU A 468 -19.74 -5.53 -12.83
CA LEU A 468 -18.73 -6.01 -11.89
C LEU A 468 -17.37 -5.33 -12.09
N GLN A 469 -16.92 -5.18 -13.36
CA GLN A 469 -15.69 -4.45 -13.66
C GLN A 469 -15.73 -3.00 -13.17
N PHE A 470 -16.89 -2.36 -13.24
CA PHE A 470 -17.07 -0.97 -12.85
C PHE A 470 -17.15 -0.81 -11.32
N THR A 471 -17.93 -1.66 -10.65
CA THR A 471 -18.13 -1.63 -9.20
C THR A 471 -16.90 -2.07 -8.41
N LEU A 472 -16.09 -3.02 -8.93
CA LEU A 472 -14.78 -3.36 -8.36
C LEU A 472 -13.83 -2.17 -8.38
N LYS A 473 -13.81 -1.38 -9.47
CA LYS A 473 -12.99 -0.16 -9.55
C LYS A 473 -13.44 0.92 -8.59
N LYS A 474 -14.74 1.05 -8.37
CA LYS A 474 -15.33 1.98 -7.40
C LYS A 474 -15.19 1.50 -5.95
N ARG A 475 -14.87 0.22 -5.75
CA ARG A 475 -14.92 -0.46 -4.45
C ARG A 475 -16.30 -0.49 -3.81
N ASP A 476 -17.36 -0.45 -4.61
CA ASP A 476 -18.71 -0.73 -4.16
C ASP A 476 -18.92 -2.23 -3.93
N ILE A 477 -18.24 -3.07 -4.74
CA ILE A 477 -18.00 -4.49 -4.47
C ILE A 477 -16.56 -4.67 -4.01
N TYR A 478 -16.38 -5.52 -3.00
CA TYR A 478 -15.10 -5.86 -2.41
C TYR A 478 -15.03 -7.35 -2.07
N VAL A 479 -13.83 -7.82 -1.77
CA VAL A 479 -13.57 -9.22 -1.37
C VAL A 479 -12.59 -9.25 -0.20
N ASN A 480 -12.79 -10.19 0.72
CA ASN A 480 -11.92 -10.39 1.87
C ASN A 480 -11.34 -11.81 1.88
N PRO A 481 -10.05 -12.00 2.24
CA PRO A 481 -9.02 -10.98 2.44
C PRO A 481 -8.43 -10.46 1.12
N SER A 482 -8.12 -9.18 1.03
CA SER A 482 -7.51 -8.55 -0.15
C SER A 482 -6.69 -7.34 0.28
N TRP A 483 -5.64 -7.00 -0.47
CA TRP A 483 -4.89 -5.77 -0.29
C TRP A 483 -5.46 -4.62 -1.14
N ARG A 484 -5.97 -4.95 -2.33
CA ARG A 484 -6.46 -3.99 -3.31
C ARG A 484 -7.98 -3.88 -3.34
N TYR A 485 -8.67 -4.99 -3.17
CA TYR A 485 -10.12 -5.10 -3.31
C TYR A 485 -10.86 -5.30 -1.99
N ALA A 486 -10.18 -5.06 -0.85
CA ALA A 486 -10.82 -5.07 0.47
C ALA A 486 -11.83 -3.92 0.61
N ASP A 487 -12.76 -4.06 1.54
CA ASP A 487 -13.67 -2.98 1.91
C ASP A 487 -12.88 -1.73 2.35
N PRO A 488 -13.01 -0.60 1.64
CA PRO A 488 -12.30 0.63 1.98
C PRO A 488 -12.72 1.21 3.33
N ARG A 489 -13.82 0.74 3.90
CA ARG A 489 -14.32 1.16 5.20
C ARG A 489 -13.75 0.35 6.35
N THR A 490 -13.08 -0.79 6.07
CA THR A 490 -12.40 -1.59 7.08
C THR A 490 -11.39 -0.72 7.84
N GLY A 491 -11.60 -0.55 9.13
CA GLY A 491 -10.77 0.31 9.99
C GLY A 491 -11.25 1.76 10.14
N LEU A 492 -12.36 2.15 9.50
CA LEU A 492 -13.03 3.38 9.84
C LEU A 492 -13.81 3.20 11.15
N ILE A 493 -13.72 4.20 12.01
CA ILE A 493 -14.54 4.26 13.23
C ILE A 493 -15.94 4.74 12.82
N GLU A 494 -16.97 3.97 13.08
CA GLU A 494 -18.34 4.27 12.66
C GLU A 494 -19.31 4.31 13.86
N GLY A 495 -20.52 4.83 13.61
CA GLY A 495 -21.62 4.83 14.57
C GLY A 495 -21.31 5.58 15.87
N LYS A 496 -21.73 5.02 17.00
CA LYS A 496 -21.59 5.63 18.35
C LYS A 496 -20.13 5.87 18.74
N GLU A 497 -19.21 5.02 18.31
CA GLU A 497 -17.79 5.17 18.59
C GLU A 497 -17.23 6.39 17.85
N TRP A 498 -17.59 6.58 16.58
CA TRP A 498 -17.25 7.79 15.83
C TRP A 498 -17.82 9.05 16.48
N GLU A 499 -19.08 9.03 16.89
CA GLU A 499 -19.71 10.18 17.54
C GLU A 499 -18.97 10.60 18.82
N ALA A 500 -18.50 9.63 19.61
CA ALA A 500 -17.70 9.88 20.81
C ALA A 500 -16.29 10.38 20.50
N MET A 501 -15.64 9.82 19.50
CA MET A 501 -14.24 10.14 19.14
C MET A 501 -14.11 11.40 18.27
N ARG A 502 -15.09 11.72 17.46
CA ARG A 502 -15.08 12.85 16.52
C ARG A 502 -14.67 14.18 17.16
N PRO A 503 -15.25 14.62 18.29
CA PRO A 503 -14.85 15.90 18.90
C PRO A 503 -13.39 15.94 19.35
N ILE A 504 -12.85 14.79 19.80
CA ILE A 504 -11.47 14.65 20.26
C ILE A 504 -10.53 14.73 19.07
N ILE A 505 -10.83 13.95 18.01
CA ILE A 505 -10.02 13.91 16.79
C ILE A 505 -10.03 15.27 16.07
N CYS A 506 -11.22 15.87 15.89
CA CYS A 506 -11.34 17.17 15.25
C CYS A 506 -10.55 18.26 16.01
N ARG A 507 -10.61 18.26 17.34
CA ARG A 507 -9.83 19.20 18.17
C ARG A 507 -8.34 18.98 18.02
N SER A 508 -7.85 17.73 18.02
CA SER A 508 -6.44 17.40 17.87
C SER A 508 -5.88 17.80 16.50
N LEU A 509 -6.71 17.80 15.47
CA LEU A 509 -6.36 18.17 14.09
C LEU A 509 -6.67 19.64 13.75
N GLY A 510 -7.24 20.40 14.69
CA GLY A 510 -7.68 21.79 14.43
C GLY A 510 -8.83 21.91 13.44
N LEU A 511 -9.65 20.83 13.30
CA LEU A 511 -10.78 20.77 12.39
C LEU A 511 -12.10 21.11 13.08
N SER A 512 -13.08 21.60 12.31
CA SER A 512 -14.44 21.75 12.80
C SER A 512 -15.09 20.39 13.00
N SER A 513 -15.88 20.22 14.07
CA SER A 513 -16.68 19.00 14.27
C SER A 513 -17.86 18.90 13.31
N ALA A 514 -18.20 19.97 12.60
CA ALA A 514 -19.21 19.96 11.54
C ALA A 514 -18.57 19.60 10.19
N PRO A 515 -18.92 18.43 9.58
CA PRO A 515 -18.28 17.96 8.35
C PRO A 515 -18.37 18.97 7.19
N GLY A 516 -19.54 19.61 7.01
CA GLY A 516 -19.75 20.59 5.95
C GLY A 516 -18.83 21.82 6.07
N ALA A 517 -18.60 22.31 7.29
CA ALA A 517 -17.69 23.43 7.52
C ALA A 517 -16.23 23.07 7.22
N THR A 518 -15.80 21.87 7.62
CA THR A 518 -14.45 21.37 7.33
C THR A 518 -14.25 21.18 5.83
N LEU A 519 -15.20 20.55 5.13
CA LEU A 519 -15.11 20.33 3.68
C LEU A 519 -15.10 21.65 2.91
N SER A 520 -15.92 22.64 3.32
CA SER A 520 -15.92 23.97 2.69
C SER A 520 -14.61 24.71 2.91
N ALA A 521 -14.01 24.61 4.11
CA ALA A 521 -12.71 25.23 4.40
C ALA A 521 -11.60 24.60 3.54
N ILE A 522 -11.54 23.27 3.45
CA ILE A 522 -10.58 22.54 2.62
C ILE A 522 -10.76 22.87 1.14
N ALA A 523 -12.00 22.93 0.66
CA ALA A 523 -12.29 23.28 -0.73
C ALA A 523 -11.84 24.70 -1.07
N THR A 524 -12.07 25.66 -0.16
CA THR A 524 -11.65 27.05 -0.34
C THR A 524 -10.13 27.17 -0.35
N GLU A 525 -9.44 26.48 0.58
CA GLU A 525 -7.97 26.46 0.65
C GLU A 525 -7.36 25.81 -0.61
N LEU A 526 -7.94 24.72 -1.08
CA LEU A 526 -7.51 24.05 -2.30
C LEU A 526 -7.67 24.95 -3.54
N ASP A 527 -8.83 25.61 -3.67
CA ASP A 527 -9.10 26.53 -4.79
C ASP A 527 -8.15 27.73 -4.78
N SER A 528 -7.92 28.34 -3.60
CA SER A 528 -6.97 29.45 -3.46
C SER A 528 -5.54 29.03 -3.79
N THR A 529 -5.08 27.90 -3.25
CA THR A 529 -3.75 27.36 -3.53
C THR A 529 -3.58 27.01 -5.03
N TYR A 530 -4.61 26.44 -5.64
CA TYR A 530 -4.59 26.12 -7.06
C TYR A 530 -4.48 27.38 -7.93
N ARG A 531 -5.23 28.45 -7.60
CA ARG A 531 -5.15 29.75 -8.29
C ARG A 531 -3.76 30.38 -8.12
N ASP A 532 -3.22 30.37 -6.90
CA ASP A 532 -1.86 30.87 -6.64
C ASP A 532 -0.78 30.14 -7.44
N VAL A 533 -0.92 28.82 -7.61
CA VAL A 533 0.00 28.04 -8.47
C VAL A 533 -0.16 28.42 -9.93
N LEU A 534 -1.41 28.57 -10.44
CA LEU A 534 -1.65 29.00 -11.82
C LEU A 534 -1.08 30.39 -12.11
N ASP A 535 -1.21 31.31 -11.16
CA ASP A 535 -0.69 32.68 -11.31
C ASP A 535 0.85 32.75 -11.29
N ARG A 536 1.50 31.80 -10.61
CA ARG A 536 2.97 31.68 -10.57
C ARG A 536 3.54 30.93 -11.78
N LEU A 537 2.73 30.26 -12.60
CA LEU A 537 3.23 29.59 -13.80
C LEU A 537 3.73 30.64 -14.80
N PRO A 538 5.00 30.54 -15.27
CA PRO A 538 5.57 31.53 -16.17
C PRO A 538 4.73 31.65 -17.45
N VAL A 539 4.36 32.84 -17.81
CA VAL A 539 3.61 33.15 -19.06
C VAL A 539 4.35 32.63 -20.29
N VAL A 540 5.67 32.50 -20.23
CA VAL A 540 6.54 31.96 -21.29
C VAL A 540 6.25 30.48 -21.60
N ALA A 541 5.81 29.68 -20.63
CA ALA A 541 5.42 28.28 -20.86
C ALA A 541 4.08 28.18 -21.63
N ARG A 542 3.22 29.20 -21.50
CA ARG A 542 1.93 29.25 -22.21
C ARG A 542 2.06 29.43 -23.72
N ASN A 543 3.12 30.13 -24.17
CA ASN A 543 3.28 30.51 -25.60
C ASN A 543 4.07 29.48 -26.42
N ARG A 544 4.58 28.39 -25.85
CA ARG A 544 5.42 27.40 -26.56
C ARG A 544 4.79 26.03 -26.73
N ASN A 545 3.60 25.77 -26.21
CA ASN A 545 2.97 24.46 -26.29
C ASN A 545 1.75 24.49 -27.22
N PRO A 546 1.72 23.66 -28.29
CA PRO A 546 0.56 23.52 -29.15
C PRO A 546 -0.71 22.98 -28.45
N SER A 547 -0.62 22.65 -27.16
CA SER A 547 -1.72 22.14 -26.32
C SER A 547 -2.46 23.23 -25.54
N ASP A 548 -2.24 24.53 -25.82
CA ASP A 548 -2.98 25.64 -25.17
C ASP A 548 -4.50 25.51 -25.27
N SER A 549 -5.00 24.82 -26.30
CA SER A 549 -6.42 24.50 -26.42
C SER A 549 -6.91 23.46 -25.38
N GLN A 550 -6.02 22.56 -24.94
CA GLN A 550 -6.38 21.54 -23.94
C GLN A 550 -6.35 22.08 -22.50
N SER A 551 -5.39 22.94 -22.17
CA SER A 551 -5.35 23.58 -20.85
C SER A 551 -6.48 24.60 -20.67
N ALA A 552 -6.86 25.32 -21.70
CA ALA A 552 -8.04 26.18 -21.69
C ALA A 552 -9.36 25.38 -21.57
N GLN A 553 -9.46 24.22 -22.19
CA GLN A 553 -10.60 23.31 -22.04
C GLN A 553 -10.68 22.67 -20.65
N ILE A 554 -9.55 22.35 -20.02
CA ILE A 554 -9.51 21.83 -18.65
C ILE A 554 -9.95 22.92 -17.67
N SER A 555 -9.46 24.16 -17.82
CA SER A 555 -9.89 25.30 -16.99
C SER A 555 -11.37 25.64 -17.18
N ALA A 556 -11.91 25.55 -18.39
CA ALA A 556 -13.33 25.75 -18.67
C ALA A 556 -14.20 24.63 -18.08
N HIS A 557 -13.71 23.37 -18.06
CA HIS A 557 -14.44 22.23 -17.47
C HIS A 557 -14.47 22.26 -15.93
N ILE A 558 -13.48 22.84 -15.29
CA ILE A 558 -13.41 22.98 -13.83
C ILE A 558 -14.31 24.14 -13.36
N ASN A 559 -14.45 25.20 -14.17
CA ASN A 559 -15.33 26.32 -13.84
C ASN A 559 -16.82 26.09 -14.13
N CYS A 560 -17.20 24.97 -14.77
CA CYS A 560 -18.59 24.60 -15.08
C CYS A 560 -19.14 23.46 -14.20
N LYS A 561 -18.49 23.10 -13.12
CA LYS A 561 -18.99 22.20 -12.08
C LYS A 561 -18.84 22.83 -10.71
#